data_f68f4343d00fbe3257d7210ec3d0c4e8
#
_entry.id   f68f4343d00fbe3257d7210ec3d0c4e8
#
_cell.length_a   1.000
_cell.length_b   1.000
_cell.length_c   1.000
_cell.angle_alpha   90.00
_cell.angle_beta   90.00
_cell.angle_gamma   90.00
#
_symmetry.space_group_name_H-M   'P 1'
#
loop_
_entity.id
_entity.type
_entity.pdbx_description
1 polymer ?
#
loop_
_entity_poly.entity_id
_entity_poly.type
_entity_poly.pdbx_seq_one_letter_code
_entity_poly.pdbx_strand_id
1 'polypeptide(L)'
;VLALAAVAVMSWLIRRAGRERVAGAVGMVAVRSGSDGTVRLDTGGLTALVGLEFRPPDGLGPAQGGVLLAEAVRTEHKVAWLVDAAVSGHLRIDGNGSRSAVLLRQAKLVDSAADAATAAVLDRAFAGRQRLELGGYDCEFAGAWGELGRELKDWQRHSGLWDAAGDRRLLLARVFGAIAWAPAATTIGV
;
A
#
# COMPACT_ATOMS: atom_id res chain seq x y z
N VAL A 1 -35.62 -8.16 18.35
CA VAL A 1 -34.55 -8.96 18.97
C VAL A 1 -33.45 -9.30 17.95
N LEU A 2 -33.78 -9.84 16.77
CA LEU A 2 -32.79 -10.20 15.73
C LEU A 2 -31.97 -8.99 15.23
N ALA A 3 -32.59 -7.82 15.05
CA ALA A 3 -31.89 -6.62 14.61
C ALA A 3 -30.85 -6.14 15.66
N LEU A 4 -31.19 -6.18 16.95
CA LEU A 4 -30.25 -5.81 18.02
C LEU A 4 -29.07 -6.81 18.11
N ALA A 5 -29.33 -8.10 17.93
CA ALA A 5 -28.28 -9.10 17.88
C ALA A 5 -27.34 -8.88 16.69
N ALA A 6 -27.88 -8.56 15.51
CA ALA A 6 -27.09 -8.25 14.33
C ALA A 6 -26.20 -7.00 14.53
N VAL A 7 -26.75 -5.93 15.13
CA VAL A 7 -25.99 -4.71 15.46
C VAL A 7 -24.89 -5.01 16.49
N ALA A 8 -25.17 -5.81 17.50
CA ALA A 8 -24.16 -6.19 18.51
C ALA A 8 -23.03 -7.01 17.91
N VAL A 9 -23.34 -8.00 17.06
CA VAL A 9 -22.35 -8.83 16.35
C VAL A 9 -21.53 -7.95 15.40
N MET A 10 -22.18 -7.05 14.65
CA MET A 10 -21.50 -6.12 13.74
C MET A 10 -20.55 -5.19 14.50
N SER A 11 -21.00 -4.59 15.61
CA SER A 11 -20.17 -3.73 16.45
C SER A 11 -18.97 -4.49 17.03
N TRP A 12 -19.17 -5.74 17.43
CA TRP A 12 -18.10 -6.59 17.91
C TRP A 12 -17.10 -6.93 16.80
N LEU A 13 -17.56 -7.28 15.59
CA LEU A 13 -16.71 -7.56 14.43
C LEU A 13 -15.89 -6.34 14.02
N ILE A 14 -16.51 -5.14 13.98
CA ILE A 14 -15.83 -3.88 13.64
C ILE A 14 -14.75 -3.56 14.69
N ARG A 15 -15.09 -3.64 15.99
CA ARG A 15 -14.12 -3.42 17.07
C ARG A 15 -12.97 -4.43 17.04
N ARG A 16 -13.24 -5.66 16.63
CA ARG A 16 -12.22 -6.72 16.53
C ARG A 16 -11.36 -6.57 15.27
N ALA A 17 -11.93 -6.11 14.15
CA ALA A 17 -11.22 -5.87 12.90
C ALA A 17 -10.42 -4.56 12.92
N GLY A 18 -10.88 -3.54 13.66
CA GLY A 18 -10.22 -2.25 13.79
C GLY A 18 -9.00 -2.21 14.73
N ARG A 19 -8.54 -3.36 15.21
CA ARG A 19 -7.29 -3.45 15.99
C ARG A 19 -6.13 -3.75 15.08
N GLU A 20 -5.22 -2.80 14.95
CA GLU A 20 -4.01 -2.97 14.15
C GLU A 20 -3.01 -3.93 14.82
N ARG A 21 -2.33 -4.71 14.00
CA ARG A 21 -1.23 -5.56 14.43
C ARG A 21 0.06 -4.76 14.34
N VAL A 22 0.64 -4.52 15.48
CA VAL A 22 1.97 -3.91 15.55
C VAL A 22 2.97 -5.03 15.86
N ALA A 23 4.04 -5.11 15.07
CA ALA A 23 5.16 -6.02 15.37
C ALA A 23 5.68 -5.67 16.77
N GLY A 24 5.98 -6.69 17.58
CA GLY A 24 6.19 -6.58 19.03
C GLY A 24 7.30 -5.69 19.57
N ALA A 25 7.88 -4.87 18.71
CA ALA A 25 8.79 -3.79 19.04
C ALA A 25 8.03 -2.48 19.31
N VAL A 26 7.17 -2.48 20.28
CA VAL A 26 6.47 -1.29 20.72
C VAL A 26 7.38 -0.42 21.60
N GLY A 27 8.01 0.59 20.97
CA GLY A 27 8.92 1.52 21.62
C GLY A 27 10.36 1.01 21.74
N MET A 28 11.28 1.93 22.05
CA MET A 28 12.73 1.63 22.18
C MET A 28 13.06 0.48 23.15
N VAL A 29 12.16 0.14 24.06
CA VAL A 29 12.34 -0.94 25.05
C VAL A 29 12.10 -2.31 24.42
N ALA A 30 11.20 -2.43 23.44
CA ALA A 30 10.88 -3.72 22.83
C ALA A 30 11.89 -4.14 21.75
N VAL A 31 12.53 -3.19 21.06
CA VAL A 31 13.68 -3.47 20.16
C VAL A 31 14.80 -4.17 20.93
N ARG A 32 14.93 -3.90 22.22
CA ARG A 32 15.95 -4.49 23.09
C ARG A 32 15.61 -5.89 23.60
N SER A 33 14.33 -6.28 23.53
CA SER A 33 13.85 -7.55 24.13
C SER A 33 13.70 -8.71 23.15
N GLY A 34 13.88 -8.49 21.83
CA GLY A 34 13.90 -9.58 20.85
C GLY A 34 12.59 -10.41 20.80
N SER A 35 11.45 -9.85 21.19
CA SER A 35 10.19 -10.58 21.19
C SER A 35 9.55 -10.50 19.80
N ASP A 36 9.52 -11.59 19.08
CA ASP A 36 8.85 -11.78 17.77
C ASP A 36 7.30 -11.78 17.87
N GLY A 37 6.73 -11.24 18.95
CA GLY A 37 5.28 -11.21 19.17
C GLY A 37 4.61 -10.03 18.47
N THR A 38 3.52 -10.26 17.74
CA THR A 38 2.63 -9.20 17.30
C THR A 38 1.62 -8.86 18.38
N VAL A 39 1.50 -7.56 18.72
CA VAL A 39 0.52 -7.06 19.68
C VAL A 39 -0.60 -6.35 18.91
N ARG A 40 -1.85 -6.57 19.31
CA ARG A 40 -3.00 -5.85 18.76
C ARG A 40 -3.27 -4.62 19.61
N LEU A 41 -3.17 -3.46 18.99
CA LEU A 41 -3.42 -2.17 19.62
C LEU A 41 -4.67 -1.54 19.05
N ASP A 42 -5.40 -0.83 19.88
CA ASP A 42 -6.44 0.09 19.46
C ASP A 42 -5.82 1.46 19.08
N THR A 43 -6.64 2.34 18.53
CA THR A 43 -6.18 3.66 18.08
C THR A 43 -5.54 4.48 19.21
N GLY A 44 -6.02 4.33 20.45
CA GLY A 44 -5.44 5.01 21.62
C GLY A 44 -4.04 4.48 21.97
N GLY A 45 -3.87 3.16 21.91
CA GLY A 45 -2.57 2.51 22.11
C GLY A 45 -1.57 2.89 21.00
N LEU A 46 -2.02 2.99 19.75
CA LEU A 46 -1.18 3.47 18.64
C LEU A 46 -0.72 4.91 18.84
N THR A 47 -1.63 5.81 19.25
CA THR A 47 -1.30 7.22 19.49
C THR A 47 -0.27 7.39 20.61
N ALA A 48 -0.33 6.53 21.63
CA ALA A 48 0.65 6.55 22.73
C ALA A 48 2.06 6.08 22.29
N LEU A 49 2.14 5.37 21.15
CA LEU A 49 3.40 4.84 20.62
C LEU A 49 4.03 5.72 19.53
N VAL A 50 3.31 6.74 19.05
CA VAL A 50 3.83 7.65 18.03
C VAL A 50 4.97 8.49 18.60
N GLY A 51 6.19 7.92 18.53
CA GLY A 51 7.38 8.72 18.47
C GLY A 51 7.48 9.36 17.10
N LEU A 52 7.78 10.65 17.01
CA LEU A 52 8.06 11.32 15.75
C LEU A 52 9.36 10.72 15.16
N GLU A 53 9.21 9.73 14.31
CA GLU A 53 10.30 9.17 13.55
C GLU A 53 10.33 9.89 12.18
N PHE A 54 11.41 10.64 11.93
CA PHE A 54 11.63 11.35 10.66
C PHE A 54 12.29 10.47 9.60
N ARG A 55 12.51 9.20 9.91
CA ARG A 55 13.15 8.24 9.01
C ARG A 55 12.16 7.15 8.65
N PRO A 56 11.96 6.85 7.34
CA PRO A 56 11.14 5.71 6.95
C PRO A 56 11.76 4.41 7.50
N PRO A 57 10.95 3.41 7.85
CA PRO A 57 11.42 2.10 8.26
C PRO A 57 12.36 1.50 7.21
N ASP A 58 13.42 0.83 7.66
CA ASP A 58 14.37 0.19 6.77
C ASP A 58 13.65 -0.85 5.87
N GLY A 59 13.95 -0.80 4.58
CA GLY A 59 13.35 -1.71 3.58
C GLY A 59 11.93 -1.35 3.13
N LEU A 60 11.38 -0.22 3.59
CA LEU A 60 10.07 0.27 3.16
C LEU A 60 10.23 1.49 2.24
N GLY A 61 10.03 1.30 0.94
CA GLY A 61 10.04 2.41 -0.02
C GLY A 61 8.77 3.26 0.03
N PRO A 62 8.79 4.48 -0.55
CA PRO A 62 7.66 5.42 -0.53
C PRO A 62 6.37 4.84 -1.12
N ALA A 63 6.48 4.06 -2.21
CA ALA A 63 5.33 3.39 -2.83
C ALA A 63 4.70 2.37 -1.90
N GLN A 64 5.52 1.58 -1.23
CA GLN A 64 5.09 0.54 -0.30
C GLN A 64 4.44 1.15 0.94
N GLY A 65 5.02 2.21 1.50
CA GLY A 65 4.43 2.96 2.61
C GLY A 65 3.06 3.54 2.23
N GLY A 66 2.94 4.12 1.04
CA GLY A 66 1.67 4.61 0.52
C GLY A 66 0.61 3.53 0.36
N VAL A 67 1.00 2.35 -0.15
CA VAL A 67 0.09 1.19 -0.29
C VAL A 67 -0.41 0.70 1.06
N LEU A 68 0.44 0.65 2.08
CA LEU A 68 0.03 0.26 3.44
C LEU A 68 -0.94 1.27 4.05
N LEU A 69 -0.65 2.57 3.94
CA LEU A 69 -1.50 3.63 4.47
C LEU A 69 -2.87 3.70 3.78
N ALA A 70 -2.91 3.49 2.47
CA ALA A 70 -4.15 3.57 1.69
C ALA A 70 -4.90 2.22 1.64
N GLU A 71 -4.32 1.14 2.15
CA GLU A 71 -4.84 -0.23 2.09
C GLU A 71 -5.16 -0.70 0.65
N ALA A 72 -4.62 -0.01 -0.34
CA ALA A 72 -4.87 -0.26 -1.77
C ALA A 72 -3.72 0.25 -2.63
N VAL A 73 -3.49 -0.40 -3.77
CA VAL A 73 -2.58 0.10 -4.79
C VAL A 73 -3.30 1.14 -5.65
N ARG A 74 -2.77 2.36 -5.68
CA ARG A 74 -3.29 3.49 -6.47
C ARG A 74 -2.23 4.03 -7.40
N THR A 75 -2.63 4.92 -8.32
CA THR A 75 -1.71 5.54 -9.29
C THR A 75 -0.64 6.37 -8.59
N GLU A 76 -0.99 7.12 -7.54
CA GLU A 76 -0.06 7.94 -6.75
C GLU A 76 1.08 7.10 -6.14
N HIS A 77 0.84 5.85 -5.74
CA HIS A 77 1.90 4.97 -5.20
C HIS A 77 2.88 4.55 -6.28
N LYS A 78 2.39 4.30 -7.50
CA LYS A 78 3.25 4.01 -8.66
C LYS A 78 4.05 5.22 -9.08
N VAL A 79 3.47 6.43 -8.98
CA VAL A 79 4.19 7.69 -9.20
C VAL A 79 5.26 7.87 -8.13
N ALA A 80 4.97 7.59 -6.85
CA ALA A 80 5.95 7.65 -5.78
C ALA A 80 7.13 6.68 -6.04
N TRP A 81 6.84 5.45 -6.55
CA TRP A 81 7.88 4.53 -6.97
C TRP A 81 8.75 5.09 -8.10
N LEU A 82 8.13 5.74 -9.10
CA LEU A 82 8.86 6.32 -10.22
C LEU A 82 9.78 7.47 -9.76
N VAL A 83 9.30 8.30 -8.84
CA VAL A 83 10.11 9.38 -8.24
C VAL A 83 11.25 8.79 -7.41
N ASP A 84 11.00 7.74 -6.62
CA ASP A 84 12.01 7.05 -5.85
C ASP A 84 13.11 6.45 -6.74
N ALA A 85 12.71 5.83 -7.86
CA ALA A 85 13.65 5.35 -8.88
C ALA A 85 14.50 6.48 -9.49
N ALA A 86 13.95 7.68 -9.62
CA ALA A 86 14.70 8.85 -10.06
C ALA A 86 15.68 9.36 -8.99
N VAL A 87 15.23 9.45 -7.74
CA VAL A 87 16.08 9.83 -6.59
C VAL A 87 17.23 8.82 -6.42
N SER A 88 16.94 7.55 -6.62
CA SER A 88 17.92 6.48 -6.58
C SER A 88 18.85 6.42 -7.80
N GLY A 89 18.65 7.30 -8.81
CA GLY A 89 19.54 7.43 -9.97
C GLY A 89 19.32 6.42 -11.09
N HIS A 90 18.21 5.67 -11.10
CA HIS A 90 17.87 4.74 -12.18
C HIS A 90 17.32 5.45 -13.43
N LEU A 91 16.71 6.61 -13.26
CA LEU A 91 16.20 7.44 -14.33
C LEU A 91 16.28 8.92 -13.94
N ARG A 92 16.11 9.78 -14.93
CA ARG A 92 15.94 11.22 -14.72
C ARG A 92 14.58 11.63 -15.26
N ILE A 93 13.88 12.50 -14.53
CA ILE A 93 12.62 13.08 -14.93
C ILE A 93 12.87 14.51 -15.37
N ASP A 94 12.67 14.80 -16.65
CA ASP A 94 12.75 16.16 -17.18
C ASP A 94 11.34 16.71 -17.41
N GLY A 95 10.97 17.74 -16.65
CA GLY A 95 9.74 18.50 -16.83
C GLY A 95 10.06 19.81 -17.56
N ASN A 96 9.66 19.93 -18.81
CA ASN A 96 9.94 21.14 -19.61
C ASN A 96 8.82 22.18 -19.51
N GLY A 97 8.17 22.32 -18.35
CA GLY A 97 7.05 23.28 -18.18
C GLY A 97 5.83 22.99 -19.08
N SER A 98 5.92 22.01 -19.96
CA SER A 98 4.86 21.49 -20.81
C SER A 98 4.05 20.40 -20.06
N ARG A 99 2.87 20.09 -20.59
CA ARG A 99 1.95 19.07 -20.01
C ARG A 99 2.50 17.64 -20.08
N SER A 100 3.69 17.41 -20.62
CA SER A 100 4.34 16.11 -20.74
C SER A 100 5.69 16.11 -20.04
N ALA A 101 5.91 15.13 -19.16
CA ALA A 101 7.23 14.85 -18.60
C ALA A 101 7.98 13.87 -19.52
N VAL A 102 9.30 13.98 -19.52
CA VAL A 102 10.19 13.07 -20.24
C VAL A 102 10.99 12.28 -19.24
N LEU A 103 10.99 10.97 -19.39
CA LEU A 103 11.82 10.07 -18.62
C LEU A 103 13.08 9.71 -19.43
N LEU A 104 14.23 9.84 -18.81
CA LEU A 104 15.53 9.47 -19.38
C LEU A 104 16.13 8.33 -18.58
N ARG A 105 16.41 7.21 -19.23
CA ARG A 105 17.07 6.05 -18.59
C ARG A 105 18.49 6.42 -18.21
N GLN A 106 18.87 6.13 -16.96
CA GLN A 106 20.24 6.34 -16.48
C GLN A 106 20.95 4.98 -16.34
N ALA A 107 22.22 4.94 -16.73
CA ALA A 107 23.06 3.78 -16.46
C ALA A 107 23.48 3.82 -15.00
N LYS A 108 22.86 2.95 -14.19
CA LYS A 108 23.23 2.75 -12.78
C LYS A 108 23.77 1.33 -12.59
N LEU A 109 24.82 1.21 -11.79
CA LEU A 109 25.26 -0.11 -11.33
C LEU A 109 24.19 -0.69 -10.40
N VAL A 110 23.93 -1.97 -10.56
CA VAL A 110 22.95 -2.71 -9.74
C VAL A 110 23.71 -3.25 -8.53
N ASP A 111 23.51 -2.62 -7.38
CA ASP A 111 24.25 -2.93 -6.16
C ASP A 111 23.42 -3.77 -5.17
N SER A 112 22.11 -3.90 -5.41
CA SER A 112 21.20 -4.62 -4.53
C SER A 112 20.10 -5.35 -5.30
N ALA A 113 19.42 -6.29 -4.63
CA ALA A 113 18.25 -6.96 -5.19
C ALA A 113 17.10 -5.97 -5.49
N ALA A 114 16.95 -4.91 -4.69
CA ALA A 114 15.96 -3.85 -4.92
C ALA A 114 16.30 -3.03 -6.17
N ASP A 115 17.57 -2.72 -6.39
CA ASP A 115 18.05 -2.07 -7.63
C ASP A 115 17.79 -2.95 -8.84
N ALA A 116 18.03 -4.26 -8.75
CA ALA A 116 17.77 -5.21 -9.83
C ALA A 116 16.28 -5.26 -10.18
N ALA A 117 15.40 -5.30 -9.19
CA ALA A 117 13.95 -5.28 -9.41
C ALA A 117 13.50 -3.97 -10.07
N THR A 118 13.99 -2.84 -9.59
CA THR A 118 13.71 -1.52 -10.17
C THR A 118 14.21 -1.44 -11.62
N ALA A 119 15.43 -1.90 -11.89
CA ALA A 119 15.99 -1.93 -13.23
C ALA A 119 15.15 -2.78 -14.18
N ALA A 120 14.71 -3.97 -13.76
CA ALA A 120 13.89 -4.85 -14.57
C ALA A 120 12.53 -4.24 -14.97
N VAL A 121 11.86 -3.53 -14.07
CA VAL A 121 10.61 -2.80 -14.39
C VAL A 121 10.88 -1.68 -15.40
N LEU A 122 11.95 -0.92 -15.19
CA LEU A 122 12.33 0.18 -16.09
C LEU A 122 12.74 -0.32 -17.47
N ASP A 123 13.48 -1.44 -17.56
CA ASP A 123 13.90 -2.01 -18.83
C ASP A 123 12.70 -2.45 -19.68
N ARG A 124 11.65 -3.00 -19.05
CA ARG A 124 10.37 -3.27 -19.72
C ARG A 124 9.67 -2.00 -20.15
N ALA A 125 9.60 -0.99 -19.27
CA ALA A 125 8.92 0.28 -19.56
C ALA A 125 9.58 1.03 -20.71
N PHE A 126 10.89 1.04 -20.75
CA PHE A 126 11.66 1.71 -21.80
C PHE A 126 11.79 0.88 -23.08
N ALA A 127 11.66 -0.45 -23.04
CA ALA A 127 11.78 -1.36 -24.19
C ALA A 127 13.02 -1.07 -25.05
N GLY A 128 14.19 -0.91 -24.42
CA GLY A 128 15.45 -0.58 -25.06
C GLY A 128 15.65 0.88 -25.46
N ARG A 129 14.66 1.74 -25.28
CA ARG A 129 14.77 3.19 -25.52
C ARG A 129 15.51 3.89 -24.37
N GLN A 130 16.19 4.99 -24.66
CA GLN A 130 16.84 5.81 -23.63
C GLN A 130 15.94 6.97 -23.16
N ARG A 131 14.89 7.26 -23.93
CA ARG A 131 13.97 8.39 -23.72
C ARG A 131 12.52 7.92 -23.90
N LEU A 132 11.66 8.33 -22.98
CA LEU A 132 10.23 8.07 -23.00
C LEU A 132 9.46 9.35 -22.69
N GLU A 133 8.48 9.71 -23.53
CA GLU A 133 7.61 10.88 -23.33
C GLU A 133 6.28 10.44 -22.75
N LEU A 134 5.87 11.03 -21.61
CA LEU A 134 4.61 10.70 -20.92
C LEU A 134 3.39 11.46 -21.47
N GLY A 135 3.52 12.14 -22.61
CA GLY A 135 2.44 12.94 -23.20
C GLY A 135 1.45 12.16 -24.09
N GLY A 136 1.75 10.91 -24.41
CA GLY A 136 0.93 10.05 -25.27
C GLY A 136 0.77 8.64 -24.70
N TYR A 137 -0.09 7.83 -25.34
CA TYR A 137 -0.20 6.43 -24.99
C TYR A 137 1.00 5.63 -25.51
N ASP A 138 1.66 4.92 -24.63
CA ASP A 138 2.76 4.00 -24.93
C ASP A 138 2.43 2.63 -24.33
N CYS A 139 2.32 1.62 -25.19
CA CYS A 139 1.84 0.29 -24.81
C CYS A 139 2.85 -0.44 -23.90
N GLU A 140 4.16 -0.28 -24.12
CA GLU A 140 5.20 -0.91 -23.33
C GLU A 140 5.23 -0.31 -21.92
N PHE A 141 5.18 1.02 -21.84
CA PHE A 141 5.07 1.71 -20.56
C PHE A 141 3.78 1.33 -19.83
N ALA A 142 2.64 1.31 -20.51
CA ALA A 142 1.36 0.92 -19.91
C ALA A 142 1.39 -0.52 -19.39
N GLY A 143 2.02 -1.44 -20.12
CA GLY A 143 2.25 -2.83 -19.71
C GLY A 143 3.08 -2.93 -18.42
N ALA A 144 4.26 -2.30 -18.41
CA ALA A 144 5.14 -2.25 -17.25
C ALA A 144 4.48 -1.55 -16.04
N TRP A 145 3.70 -0.49 -16.29
CA TRP A 145 2.92 0.22 -15.27
C TRP A 145 1.83 -0.65 -14.64
N GLY A 146 1.23 -1.54 -15.45
CA GLY A 146 0.28 -2.54 -14.98
C GLY A 146 0.95 -3.62 -14.12
N GLU A 147 2.13 -4.10 -14.54
CA GLU A 147 2.93 -5.08 -13.79
C GLU A 147 3.38 -4.53 -12.45
N LEU A 148 3.93 -3.31 -12.40
CA LEU A 148 4.29 -2.64 -11.16
C LEU A 148 3.11 -2.61 -10.17
N GLY A 149 1.90 -2.36 -10.66
CA GLY A 149 0.70 -2.40 -9.82
C GLY A 149 0.40 -3.79 -9.25
N ARG A 150 0.64 -4.85 -10.04
CA ARG A 150 0.51 -6.24 -9.56
C ARG A 150 1.60 -6.58 -8.55
N GLU A 151 2.84 -6.23 -8.82
CA GLU A 151 3.99 -6.45 -7.92
C GLU A 151 3.77 -5.77 -6.55
N LEU A 152 3.32 -4.51 -6.53
CA LEU A 152 2.99 -3.80 -5.29
C LEU A 152 1.85 -4.48 -4.51
N LYS A 153 0.85 -5.01 -5.22
CA LYS A 153 -0.27 -5.74 -4.60
C LYS A 153 0.18 -7.08 -4.03
N ASP A 154 1.04 -7.79 -4.75
CA ASP A 154 1.58 -9.06 -4.29
C ASP A 154 2.55 -8.86 -3.13
N TRP A 155 3.38 -7.81 -3.19
CA TRP A 155 4.20 -7.40 -2.05
C TRP A 155 3.32 -7.11 -0.82
N GLN A 156 2.25 -6.33 -0.94
CA GLN A 156 1.32 -6.03 0.16
C GLN A 156 0.82 -7.31 0.84
N ARG A 157 0.43 -8.32 0.04
CA ARG A 157 -0.09 -9.59 0.55
C ARG A 157 0.95 -10.44 1.28
N HIS A 158 2.20 -10.40 0.83
CA HIS A 158 3.29 -11.26 1.32
C HIS A 158 4.23 -10.55 2.29
N SER A 159 4.11 -9.25 2.49
CA SER A 159 4.98 -8.44 3.35
C SER A 159 4.92 -8.81 4.84
N GLY A 160 3.90 -9.56 5.27
CA GLY A 160 3.63 -9.79 6.69
C GLY A 160 3.08 -8.58 7.45
N LEU A 161 3.09 -7.40 6.80
CA LEU A 161 2.55 -6.14 7.35
C LEU A 161 1.04 -5.99 7.09
N TRP A 162 0.47 -6.88 6.28
CA TRP A 162 -0.95 -6.88 5.92
C TRP A 162 -1.74 -7.97 6.65
N ASP A 163 -2.80 -7.61 7.37
CA ASP A 163 -3.71 -8.59 8.00
C ASP A 163 -4.81 -9.03 7.02
N ALA A 164 -4.48 -9.97 6.12
CA ALA A 164 -5.44 -10.54 5.18
C ALA A 164 -6.66 -11.20 5.86
N ALA A 165 -6.54 -11.62 7.11
CA ALA A 165 -7.65 -12.19 7.87
C ALA A 165 -8.59 -11.09 8.39
N GLY A 166 -8.04 -9.92 8.74
CA GLY A 166 -8.79 -8.72 9.10
C GLY A 166 -9.61 -8.20 7.92
N ASP A 167 -9.00 -8.11 6.76
CA ASP A 167 -9.64 -7.66 5.51
C ASP A 167 -10.84 -8.54 5.12
N ARG A 168 -10.69 -9.87 5.16
CA ARG A 168 -11.79 -10.82 4.92
C ARG A 168 -12.95 -10.64 5.91
N ARG A 169 -12.65 -10.37 7.17
CA ARG A 169 -13.68 -10.14 8.21
C ARG A 169 -14.41 -8.83 7.97
N LEU A 170 -13.69 -7.79 7.57
CA LEU A 170 -14.27 -6.50 7.22
C LEU A 170 -15.19 -6.63 5.99
N LEU A 171 -14.75 -7.37 4.96
CA LEU A 171 -15.57 -7.65 3.79
C LEU A 171 -16.86 -8.40 4.17
N LEU A 172 -16.75 -9.45 4.98
CA LEU A 172 -17.92 -10.18 5.48
C LEU A 172 -18.85 -9.28 6.29
N ALA A 173 -18.31 -8.42 7.17
CA ALA A 173 -19.10 -7.47 7.93
C ALA A 173 -19.85 -6.48 7.03
N ARG A 174 -19.23 -6.00 5.96
CA ARG A 174 -19.87 -5.12 4.96
C ARG A 174 -20.98 -5.84 4.19
N VAL A 175 -20.75 -7.07 3.75
CA VAL A 175 -21.75 -7.87 3.04
C VAL A 175 -22.95 -8.17 3.94
N PHE A 176 -22.72 -8.64 5.16
CA PHE A 176 -23.79 -8.89 6.13
C PHE A 176 -24.53 -7.61 6.54
N GLY A 177 -23.81 -6.49 6.63
CA GLY A 177 -24.41 -5.18 6.87
C GLY A 177 -25.34 -4.75 5.75
N ALA A 178 -24.92 -4.90 4.50
CA ALA A 178 -25.75 -4.57 3.33
C ALA A 178 -27.01 -5.45 3.27
N ILE A 179 -26.88 -6.75 3.56
CA ILE A 179 -28.03 -7.68 3.60
C ILE A 179 -28.99 -7.34 4.73
N ALA A 180 -28.50 -6.94 5.90
CA ALA A 180 -29.34 -6.57 7.04
C ALA A 180 -30.12 -5.24 6.81
N TRP A 181 -29.57 -4.34 5.98
CA TRP A 181 -30.21 -3.06 5.63
C TRP A 181 -31.24 -3.16 4.49
N ALA A 182 -31.12 -4.16 3.61
CA ALA A 182 -32.02 -4.30 2.46
C ALA A 182 -33.50 -4.38 2.83
N PRO A 183 -33.96 -5.14 3.84
CA PRO A 183 -35.37 -5.18 4.23
C PRO A 183 -35.86 -3.91 4.92
N ALA A 184 -35.00 -3.12 5.55
CA ALA A 184 -35.41 -1.87 6.20
C ALA A 184 -35.77 -0.77 5.19
N ALA A 185 -35.17 -0.77 4.02
CA ALA A 185 -35.44 0.20 2.96
C ALA A 185 -36.80 -0.06 2.27
N THR A 186 -37.31 -1.29 2.30
CA THR A 186 -38.60 -1.64 1.66
C THR A 186 -39.81 -1.34 2.56
N THR A 187 -39.60 -1.15 3.88
CA THR A 187 -40.70 -0.85 4.82
C THR A 187 -40.98 0.64 5.03
N ILE A 188 -40.15 1.52 4.47
CA ILE A 188 -40.35 3.01 4.62
C ILE A 188 -41.10 3.58 3.41
N GLY A 189 -41.44 2.78 2.41
CA GLY A 189 -42.09 3.19 1.15
C GLY A 189 -43.56 2.82 1.01
N VAL A 190 -44.31 2.60 2.11
CA VAL A 190 -45.77 2.38 2.08
C VAL A 190 -46.49 3.43 2.94
#